data_a71453953cea32dc480195eaf018bc9a
#
_entry.id   a71453953cea32dc480195eaf018bc9a
#
_cell.length_a   1.000
_cell.length_b   1.000
_cell.length_c   1.000
_cell.angle_alpha   90.00
_cell.angle_beta   90.00
_cell.angle_gamma   90.00
#
_symmetry.space_group_name_H-M   'P 1'
#
loop_
_entity.id
_entity.type
_entity.pdbx_description
1 polymer ?
#
loop_
_entity_poly.entity_id
_entity_poly.type
_entity_poly.pdbx_seq_one_letter_code
_entity_poly.pdbx_strand_id
1 'polypeptide(L)'
;RAGKLYQWERCFDSDEKLEDVIQQIVSRSNRQVNESLPIVDTSLPDGSRVNVVLRPVALNGPIVTIRKFPKDPITMEDLLAWESISEEAVILLKKLVQAGYNIFISGGTGTGKTTILNVLSHYIPADERVITVEDTPELQISHIPNLVRLEVRNATTDGAGEISIRDLVRSALRMRPNPHHYKIVMFRV
;
A
#
# COMPACT_ATOMS: atom_id res chain seq x y z
N ARG A 1 19.04 -4.89 7.06
CA ARG A 1 19.83 -3.91 6.28
C ARG A 1 20.35 -4.62 5.03
N ALA A 2 20.25 -3.99 3.87
CA ALA A 2 20.71 -4.58 2.59
C ALA A 2 20.17 -5.99 2.31
N GLY A 3 18.89 -6.25 2.56
CA GLY A 3 18.24 -7.54 2.33
C GLY A 3 18.57 -8.66 3.32
N LYS A 4 19.35 -8.36 4.36
CA LYS A 4 19.69 -9.33 5.42
C LYS A 4 18.89 -9.07 6.69
N LEU A 5 18.51 -10.15 7.37
CA LEU A 5 17.92 -10.10 8.70
C LEU A 5 19.03 -9.98 9.75
N TYR A 6 18.78 -9.17 10.77
CA TYR A 6 19.66 -8.99 11.90
C TYR A 6 18.85 -9.23 13.18
N GLN A 7 19.42 -9.98 14.09
CA GLN A 7 18.83 -10.14 15.41
C GLN A 7 18.99 -8.83 16.21
N TRP A 8 17.93 -8.43 16.92
CA TRP A 8 17.96 -7.32 17.83
C TRP A 8 18.19 -7.86 19.27
N GLU A 9 18.95 -7.13 20.05
CA GLU A 9 19.26 -7.49 21.45
C GLU A 9 18.06 -7.31 22.40
N ARG A 10 17.06 -6.50 22.00
CA ARG A 10 15.85 -6.26 22.81
C ARG A 10 14.77 -7.27 22.44
N CYS A 11 14.10 -7.78 23.48
CA CYS A 11 12.93 -8.64 23.38
C CYS A 11 11.80 -8.09 24.26
N PHE A 12 10.61 -8.62 24.09
CA PHE A 12 9.51 -8.40 25.01
C PHE A 12 9.75 -9.24 26.27
N ASP A 13 9.29 -8.73 27.41
CA ASP A 13 9.47 -9.40 28.72
C ASP A 13 8.64 -10.70 28.80
N SER A 14 7.53 -10.78 28.07
CA SER A 14 6.68 -11.97 27.95
C SER A 14 5.81 -11.95 26.68
N ASP A 15 5.20 -13.10 26.34
CA ASP A 15 4.24 -13.22 25.25
C ASP A 15 3.00 -12.34 25.50
N GLU A 16 2.51 -12.28 26.75
CA GLU A 16 1.37 -11.44 27.13
C GLU A 16 1.64 -9.96 26.85
N LYS A 17 2.86 -9.50 27.11
CA LYS A 17 3.25 -8.12 26.85
C LYS A 17 3.26 -7.83 25.35
N LEU A 18 3.69 -8.77 24.53
CA LEU A 18 3.60 -8.67 23.08
C LEU A 18 2.15 -8.66 22.60
N GLU A 19 1.28 -9.51 23.17
CA GLU A 19 -0.16 -9.56 22.84
C GLU A 19 -0.86 -8.25 23.22
N ASP A 20 -0.55 -7.61 24.35
CA ASP A 20 -1.05 -6.29 24.70
C ASP A 20 -0.74 -5.24 23.62
N VAL A 21 0.51 -5.24 23.13
CA VAL A 21 0.94 -4.33 22.06
C VAL A 21 0.21 -4.64 20.75
N ILE A 22 0.02 -5.92 20.44
CA ILE A 22 -0.76 -6.37 19.27
C ILE A 22 -2.18 -5.83 19.35
N GLN A 23 -2.87 -6.01 20.49
CA GLN A 23 -4.23 -5.51 20.68
C GLN A 23 -4.33 -3.99 20.51
N GLN A 24 -3.34 -3.24 21.02
CA GLN A 24 -3.27 -1.79 20.83
C GLN A 24 -3.12 -1.38 19.36
N ILE A 25 -2.32 -2.11 18.57
CA ILE A 25 -2.15 -1.85 17.14
C ILE A 25 -3.45 -2.16 16.39
N VAL A 26 -4.03 -3.32 16.62
CA VAL A 26 -5.19 -3.83 15.89
C VAL A 26 -6.45 -3.03 16.19
N SER A 27 -6.67 -2.64 17.45
CA SER A 27 -7.84 -1.85 17.87
C SER A 27 -7.94 -0.49 17.17
N ARG A 28 -6.79 0.13 16.82
CA ARG A 28 -6.75 1.41 16.09
C ARG A 28 -7.28 1.31 14.66
N SER A 29 -7.24 0.14 14.06
CA SER A 29 -7.69 -0.10 12.68
C SER A 29 -9.11 -0.67 12.60
N ASN A 30 -9.84 -0.68 13.71
CA ASN A 30 -11.18 -1.28 13.80
C ASN A 30 -11.24 -2.75 13.36
N ARG A 31 -10.14 -3.47 13.55
CA ARG A 31 -10.01 -4.91 13.29
C ARG A 31 -9.92 -5.67 14.62
N GLN A 32 -10.06 -6.97 14.55
CA GLN A 32 -9.96 -7.87 15.70
C GLN A 32 -8.97 -8.99 15.39
N VAL A 33 -8.24 -9.41 16.41
CA VAL A 33 -7.38 -10.59 16.38
C VAL A 33 -7.54 -11.35 17.72
N ASN A 34 -7.79 -12.63 17.64
CA ASN A 34 -7.96 -13.53 18.79
C ASN A 34 -7.72 -14.98 18.34
N GLU A 35 -7.89 -15.93 19.23
CA GLU A 35 -7.72 -17.37 18.93
C GLU A 35 -8.63 -17.89 17.83
N SER A 36 -9.84 -17.34 17.69
CA SER A 36 -10.78 -17.70 16.61
C SER A 36 -10.45 -17.03 15.28
N LEU A 37 -9.78 -15.88 15.34
CA LEU A 37 -9.29 -15.08 14.20
C LEU A 37 -7.81 -14.79 14.39
N PRO A 38 -6.93 -15.79 14.28
CA PRO A 38 -5.53 -15.66 14.69
C PRO A 38 -4.66 -14.91 13.70
N ILE A 39 -5.16 -14.55 12.53
CA ILE A 39 -4.39 -13.84 11.49
C ILE A 39 -5.10 -12.53 11.16
N VAL A 40 -4.35 -11.42 11.20
CA VAL A 40 -4.86 -10.12 10.79
C VAL A 40 -3.78 -9.32 10.07
N ASP A 41 -4.18 -8.68 8.98
CA ASP A 41 -3.43 -7.63 8.30
C ASP A 41 -4.02 -6.27 8.66
N THR A 42 -3.17 -5.34 9.03
CA THR A 42 -3.56 -3.98 9.43
C THR A 42 -2.46 -2.98 9.06
N SER A 43 -2.66 -1.72 9.35
CA SER A 43 -1.68 -0.67 9.13
C SER A 43 -1.53 0.24 10.35
N LEU A 44 -0.33 0.77 10.54
CA LEU A 44 -0.06 1.83 11.51
C LEU A 44 -0.53 3.19 10.95
N PRO A 45 -0.65 4.23 11.81
CA PRO A 45 -1.03 5.57 11.36
C PRO A 45 -0.08 6.19 10.30
N ASP A 46 1.17 5.75 10.26
CA ASP A 46 2.15 6.14 9.24
C ASP A 46 2.01 5.39 7.91
N GLY A 47 1.00 4.50 7.81
CA GLY A 47 0.78 3.64 6.65
C GLY A 47 1.60 2.35 6.64
N SER A 48 2.51 2.14 7.58
CA SER A 48 3.28 0.90 7.68
C SER A 48 2.38 -0.31 7.83
N ARG A 49 2.60 -1.35 7.05
CA ARG A 49 1.82 -2.59 7.10
C ARG A 49 2.20 -3.43 8.29
N VAL A 50 1.22 -4.01 8.95
CA VAL A 50 1.40 -4.92 10.08
C VAL A 50 0.65 -6.21 9.79
N ASN A 51 1.37 -7.31 9.76
CA ASN A 51 0.79 -8.65 9.77
C ASN A 51 0.99 -9.26 11.15
N VAL A 52 -0.08 -9.80 11.72
CA VAL A 52 -0.07 -10.47 13.03
C VAL A 52 -0.54 -11.90 12.84
N VAL A 53 0.14 -12.83 13.49
CA VAL A 53 -0.27 -14.24 13.57
C VAL A 53 -0.19 -14.66 15.04
N LEU A 54 -1.32 -15.11 15.60
CA LEU A 54 -1.43 -15.60 16.98
C LEU A 54 -1.51 -17.13 17.04
N ARG A 55 -1.49 -17.67 18.24
CA ARG A 55 -1.88 -19.07 18.52
C ARG A 55 -3.35 -19.28 18.13
N PRO A 56 -3.75 -20.44 17.66
CA PRO A 56 -2.97 -21.70 17.55
C PRO A 56 -2.13 -21.81 16.26
N VAL A 57 -2.17 -20.85 15.35
CA VAL A 57 -1.48 -20.90 14.07
C VAL A 57 0.03 -20.66 14.25
N ALA A 58 0.41 -19.69 15.07
CA ALA A 58 1.79 -19.40 15.40
C ALA A 58 2.26 -20.32 16.55
N LEU A 59 2.91 -21.43 16.21
CA LEU A 59 3.31 -22.46 17.18
C LEU A 59 4.38 -21.98 18.18
N ASN A 60 5.20 -21.03 17.79
CA ASN A 60 6.32 -20.50 18.59
C ASN A 60 5.96 -19.25 19.40
N GLY A 61 4.67 -18.89 19.51
CA GLY A 61 4.20 -17.68 20.15
C GLY A 61 3.68 -16.64 19.16
N PRO A 62 3.20 -15.49 19.65
CA PRO A 62 2.70 -14.40 18.81
C PRO A 62 3.77 -13.88 17.85
N ILE A 63 3.38 -13.64 16.59
CA ILE A 63 4.28 -13.12 15.56
C ILE A 63 3.73 -11.79 15.06
N VAL A 64 4.58 -10.76 15.01
CA VAL A 64 4.27 -9.47 14.41
C VAL A 64 5.31 -9.13 13.34
N THR A 65 4.86 -8.87 12.16
CA THR A 65 5.69 -8.40 11.05
C THR A 65 5.30 -6.98 10.69
N ILE A 66 6.24 -6.03 10.77
CA ILE A 66 5.99 -4.64 10.40
C ILE A 66 6.81 -4.29 9.16
N ARG A 67 6.13 -3.91 8.09
CA ARG A 67 6.73 -3.46 6.84
C ARG A 67 6.62 -1.94 6.77
N LYS A 68 7.72 -1.26 7.07
CA LYS A 68 7.76 0.21 7.07
C LYS A 68 7.92 0.74 5.64
N PHE A 69 7.27 1.87 5.37
CA PHE A 69 7.63 2.68 4.20
C PHE A 69 9.01 3.32 4.41
N PRO A 70 9.80 3.48 3.33
CA PRO A 70 11.01 4.30 3.39
C PRO A 70 10.63 5.72 3.84
N LYS A 71 11.45 6.33 4.70
CA LYS A 71 11.25 7.72 5.14
C LYS A 71 11.36 8.69 3.98
N ASP A 72 12.31 8.41 3.09
CA ASP A 72 12.56 9.18 1.87
C ASP A 72 12.05 8.33 0.69
N PRO A 73 10.95 8.75 0.02
CA PRO A 73 10.44 8.05 -1.15
C PRO A 73 11.50 8.07 -2.26
N ILE A 74 11.61 6.95 -2.98
CA ILE A 74 12.47 6.88 -4.17
C ILE A 74 11.96 7.88 -5.21
N THR A 75 12.86 8.68 -5.75
CA THR A 75 12.58 9.70 -6.76
C THR A 75 12.92 9.21 -8.17
N MET A 76 12.56 9.98 -9.19
CA MET A 76 12.97 9.69 -10.58
C MET A 76 14.47 9.88 -10.75
N GLU A 77 15.05 10.85 -10.06
CA GLU A 77 16.48 11.13 -10.03
C GLU A 77 17.28 9.94 -9.47
N ASP A 78 16.74 9.27 -8.43
CA ASP A 78 17.34 8.05 -7.90
C ASP A 78 17.33 6.92 -8.93
N LEU A 79 16.20 6.74 -9.63
CA LEU A 79 16.08 5.70 -10.66
C LEU A 79 17.02 5.93 -11.84
N LEU A 80 17.22 7.18 -12.22
CA LEU A 80 18.22 7.58 -13.24
C LEU A 80 19.65 7.33 -12.74
N ALA A 81 19.97 7.76 -11.53
CA ALA A 81 21.28 7.56 -10.93
C ALA A 81 21.65 6.08 -10.75
N TRP A 82 20.66 5.21 -10.55
CA TRP A 82 20.85 3.76 -10.49
C TRP A 82 20.79 3.08 -11.86
N GLU A 83 20.70 3.84 -12.95
CA GLU A 83 20.55 3.31 -14.31
C GLU A 83 19.36 2.33 -14.47
N SER A 84 18.35 2.46 -13.59
CA SER A 84 17.17 1.61 -13.61
C SER A 84 16.18 2.01 -14.72
N ILE A 85 16.31 3.23 -15.23
CA ILE A 85 15.52 3.80 -16.32
C ILE A 85 16.38 4.78 -17.13
N SER A 86 16.17 4.85 -18.45
CA SER A 86 16.87 5.82 -19.28
C SER A 86 16.17 7.19 -19.32
N GLU A 87 16.92 8.26 -19.62
CA GLU A 87 16.37 9.62 -19.74
C GLU A 87 15.26 9.71 -20.81
N GLU A 88 15.46 9.04 -21.95
CA GLU A 88 14.45 9.01 -23.03
C GLU A 88 13.13 8.37 -22.55
N ALA A 89 13.23 7.28 -21.77
CA ALA A 89 12.06 6.61 -21.20
C ALA A 89 11.34 7.53 -20.19
N VAL A 90 12.07 8.26 -19.36
CA VAL A 90 11.49 9.25 -18.44
C VAL A 90 10.74 10.35 -19.17
N ILE A 91 11.35 10.93 -20.21
CA ILE A 91 10.73 11.98 -21.03
C ILE A 91 9.42 11.46 -21.68
N LEU A 92 9.45 10.25 -22.22
CA LEU A 92 8.28 9.63 -22.83
C LEU A 92 7.18 9.40 -21.78
N LEU A 93 7.49 8.74 -20.66
CA LEU A 93 6.53 8.41 -19.61
C LEU A 93 5.90 9.67 -19.00
N LYS A 94 6.68 10.72 -18.76
CA LYS A 94 6.17 12.00 -18.30
C LYS A 94 5.11 12.57 -19.26
N LYS A 95 5.38 12.57 -20.57
CA LYS A 95 4.45 13.04 -21.58
C LYS A 95 3.18 12.17 -21.61
N LEU A 96 3.31 10.85 -21.50
CA LEU A 96 2.18 9.93 -21.49
C LEU A 96 1.28 10.15 -20.26
N VAL A 97 1.88 10.32 -19.06
CA VAL A 97 1.13 10.63 -17.83
C VAL A 97 0.36 11.94 -17.98
N GLN A 98 1.05 13.01 -18.43
CA GLN A 98 0.44 14.33 -18.61
C GLN A 98 -0.67 14.34 -19.66
N ALA A 99 -0.49 13.58 -20.74
CA ALA A 99 -1.48 13.43 -21.80
C ALA A 99 -2.65 12.49 -21.46
N GLY A 100 -2.64 11.86 -20.26
CA GLY A 100 -3.76 11.01 -19.82
C GLY A 100 -3.80 9.62 -20.46
N TYR A 101 -2.68 9.11 -20.96
CA TYR A 101 -2.63 7.75 -21.50
C TYR A 101 -2.80 6.70 -20.40
N ASN A 102 -3.39 5.56 -20.76
CA ASN A 102 -3.43 4.39 -19.89
C ASN A 102 -2.05 3.73 -19.83
N ILE A 103 -1.52 3.57 -18.64
CA ILE A 103 -0.19 2.97 -18.40
C ILE A 103 -0.39 1.70 -17.58
N PHE A 104 0.11 0.58 -18.09
CA PHE A 104 0.13 -0.71 -17.41
C PHE A 104 1.55 -1.03 -16.96
N ILE A 105 1.73 -1.29 -15.65
CA ILE A 105 3.00 -1.69 -15.07
C ILE A 105 2.86 -3.14 -14.62
N SER A 106 3.65 -4.02 -15.24
CA SER A 106 3.64 -5.46 -14.97
C SER A 106 5.03 -5.95 -14.58
N GLY A 107 5.08 -6.98 -13.76
CA GLY A 107 6.32 -7.60 -13.29
C GLY A 107 6.08 -8.49 -12.09
N GLY A 108 7.06 -9.27 -11.68
CA GLY A 108 7.02 -10.12 -10.48
C GLY A 108 7.01 -9.33 -9.17
N THR A 109 6.89 -10.02 -8.04
CA THR A 109 7.01 -9.41 -6.71
C THR A 109 8.43 -8.86 -6.51
N GLY A 110 8.55 -7.65 -5.93
CA GLY A 110 9.84 -7.02 -5.65
C GLY A 110 10.54 -6.38 -6.86
N THR A 111 9.92 -6.33 -8.05
CA THR A 111 10.52 -5.73 -9.26
C THR A 111 10.40 -4.22 -9.34
N GLY A 112 9.83 -3.55 -8.32
CA GLY A 112 9.71 -2.10 -8.28
C GLY A 112 8.43 -1.53 -8.91
N LYS A 113 7.39 -2.35 -9.18
CA LYS A 113 6.10 -1.87 -9.73
C LYS A 113 5.51 -0.69 -8.96
N THR A 114 5.41 -0.83 -7.64
CA THR A 114 4.88 0.23 -6.76
C THR A 114 5.80 1.45 -6.75
N THR A 115 7.11 1.24 -6.80
CA THR A 115 8.10 2.31 -6.86
C THR A 115 7.92 3.15 -8.12
N ILE A 116 7.90 2.53 -9.30
CA ILE A 116 7.74 3.27 -10.56
C ILE A 116 6.37 3.95 -10.63
N LEU A 117 5.31 3.33 -10.09
CA LEU A 117 3.97 3.92 -10.06
C LEU A 117 3.93 5.16 -9.15
N ASN A 118 4.56 5.09 -7.96
CA ASN A 118 4.72 6.24 -7.08
C ASN A 118 5.49 7.37 -7.76
N VAL A 119 6.62 7.06 -8.40
CA VAL A 119 7.44 8.06 -9.09
C VAL A 119 6.66 8.70 -10.24
N LEU A 120 5.94 7.91 -11.06
CA LEU A 120 5.14 8.43 -12.17
C LEU A 120 3.96 9.27 -11.69
N SER A 121 3.40 8.99 -10.51
CA SER A 121 2.30 9.77 -9.95
C SER A 121 2.67 11.24 -9.75
N HIS A 122 3.94 11.57 -9.49
CA HIS A 122 4.41 12.94 -9.34
C HIS A 122 4.31 13.78 -10.63
N TYR A 123 4.13 13.15 -11.79
CA TYR A 123 3.90 13.85 -13.06
C TYR A 123 2.43 14.14 -13.34
N ILE A 124 1.53 13.67 -12.48
CA ILE A 124 0.10 14.01 -12.58
C ILE A 124 -0.07 15.48 -12.19
N PRO A 125 -0.75 16.32 -13.02
CA PRO A 125 -1.02 17.70 -12.67
C PRO A 125 -1.79 17.83 -11.35
N ALA A 126 -1.45 18.82 -10.53
CA ALA A 126 -2.03 19.01 -9.20
C ALA A 126 -3.52 19.40 -9.20
N ASP A 127 -4.02 19.91 -10.31
CA ASP A 127 -5.42 20.30 -10.53
C ASP A 127 -6.32 19.10 -10.92
N GLU A 128 -5.73 17.93 -11.13
CA GLU A 128 -6.49 16.73 -11.46
C GLU A 128 -7.13 16.09 -10.21
N ARG A 129 -8.26 15.40 -10.43
CA ARG A 129 -8.85 14.50 -9.45
C ARG A 129 -8.25 13.12 -9.63
N VAL A 130 -7.62 12.58 -8.58
CA VAL A 130 -7.02 11.25 -8.58
C VAL A 130 -7.79 10.34 -7.63
N ILE A 131 -8.10 9.12 -8.07
CA ILE A 131 -8.68 8.09 -7.22
C ILE A 131 -7.73 6.90 -7.24
N THR A 132 -7.22 6.49 -6.07
CA THR A 132 -6.48 5.23 -5.94
C THR A 132 -7.43 4.11 -5.54
N VAL A 133 -7.23 2.93 -6.11
CA VAL A 133 -7.93 1.70 -5.76
C VAL A 133 -6.87 0.64 -5.49
N GLU A 134 -6.76 0.21 -4.25
CA GLU A 134 -5.66 -0.62 -3.77
C GLU A 134 -6.18 -1.80 -2.95
N ASP A 135 -5.53 -2.96 -3.05
CA ASP A 135 -5.75 -4.09 -2.14
C ASP A 135 -5.28 -3.72 -0.74
N THR A 136 -4.10 -3.11 -0.67
CA THR A 136 -3.53 -2.51 0.53
C THR A 136 -2.86 -1.21 0.13
N PRO A 137 -3.05 -0.13 0.88
CA PRO A 137 -2.51 1.18 0.54
C PRO A 137 -0.98 1.18 0.50
N GLU A 138 -0.40 1.33 -0.69
CA GLU A 138 1.05 1.45 -0.90
C GLU A 138 1.43 2.76 -1.60
N LEU A 139 0.48 3.40 -2.26
CA LEU A 139 0.73 4.62 -3.00
C LEU A 139 0.85 5.83 -2.06
N GLN A 140 1.91 6.60 -2.26
CA GLN A 140 2.24 7.80 -1.47
C GLN A 140 2.09 9.06 -2.32
N ILE A 141 0.85 9.39 -2.70
CA ILE A 141 0.53 10.59 -3.48
C ILE A 141 0.16 11.71 -2.51
N SER A 142 1.01 12.71 -2.35
CA SER A 142 0.81 13.81 -1.39
C SER A 142 0.60 15.18 -2.04
N HIS A 143 0.95 15.33 -3.32
CA HIS A 143 0.92 16.63 -4.02
C HIS A 143 -0.42 16.92 -4.72
N ILE A 144 -1.37 15.98 -4.70
CA ILE A 144 -2.69 16.12 -5.31
C ILE A 144 -3.72 16.50 -4.24
N PRO A 145 -4.27 17.74 -4.25
CA PRO A 145 -5.27 18.15 -3.26
C PRO A 145 -6.59 17.37 -3.36
N ASN A 146 -6.99 16.98 -4.57
CA ASN A 146 -8.23 16.23 -4.82
C ASN A 146 -7.94 14.73 -4.98
N LEU A 147 -7.38 14.12 -3.94
CA LEU A 147 -7.06 12.68 -3.86
C LEU A 147 -8.15 11.93 -3.09
N VAL A 148 -8.67 10.87 -3.70
CA VAL A 148 -9.56 9.89 -3.05
C VAL A 148 -8.84 8.55 -2.99
N ARG A 149 -8.75 7.94 -1.81
CA ARG A 149 -8.11 6.64 -1.60
C ARG A 149 -9.15 5.59 -1.25
N LEU A 150 -9.20 4.52 -2.01
CA LEU A 150 -10.12 3.41 -1.82
C LEU A 150 -9.33 2.12 -1.58
N GLU A 151 -9.66 1.41 -0.51
CA GLU A 151 -9.04 0.15 -0.11
C GLU A 151 -10.09 -0.98 -0.14
N VAL A 152 -9.67 -2.15 -0.59
CA VAL A 152 -10.45 -3.39 -0.51
C VAL A 152 -10.77 -3.72 0.94
N ARG A 153 -11.95 -4.24 1.17
CA ARG A 153 -12.32 -4.81 2.46
C ARG A 153 -12.58 -6.30 2.31
N ASN A 154 -11.78 -7.10 3.00
CA ASN A 154 -12.03 -8.54 3.07
C ASN A 154 -13.32 -8.83 3.82
N ALA A 155 -13.98 -9.94 3.50
CA ALA A 155 -15.13 -10.41 4.23
C ALA A 155 -14.85 -10.57 5.73
N THR A 156 -15.83 -10.27 6.56
CA THR A 156 -15.81 -10.68 7.97
C THR A 156 -15.99 -12.19 8.09
N THR A 157 -15.78 -12.76 9.27
CA THR A 157 -15.96 -14.20 9.56
C THR A 157 -17.31 -14.76 9.11
N ASP A 158 -18.34 -13.92 9.09
CA ASP A 158 -19.69 -14.29 8.68
C ASP A 158 -19.89 -14.17 7.15
N GLY A 159 -18.82 -13.92 6.39
CA GLY A 159 -18.86 -13.75 4.94
C GLY A 159 -19.48 -12.43 4.46
N ALA A 160 -19.87 -11.56 5.39
CA ALA A 160 -20.50 -10.29 5.07
C ALA A 160 -19.48 -9.16 4.89
N GLY A 161 -19.85 -8.17 4.09
CA GLY A 161 -19.15 -6.90 4.01
C GLY A 161 -17.88 -6.91 3.16
N GLU A 162 -17.63 -7.92 2.33
CA GLU A 162 -16.57 -7.89 1.32
C GLU A 162 -16.82 -6.74 0.33
N ILE A 163 -15.75 -5.98 0.04
CA ILE A 163 -15.74 -4.97 -1.01
C ILE A 163 -14.53 -5.24 -1.90
N SER A 164 -14.78 -5.72 -3.09
CA SER A 164 -13.76 -6.10 -4.06
C SER A 164 -13.20 -4.88 -4.81
N ILE A 165 -12.02 -5.04 -5.44
CA ILE A 165 -11.48 -4.04 -6.40
C ILE A 165 -12.52 -3.68 -7.45
N ARG A 166 -13.28 -4.65 -7.96
CA ARG A 166 -14.32 -4.43 -8.97
C ARG A 166 -15.40 -3.48 -8.49
N ASP A 167 -15.83 -3.61 -7.23
CA ASP A 167 -16.85 -2.74 -6.64
C ASP A 167 -16.32 -1.32 -6.43
N LEU A 168 -15.07 -1.21 -5.99
CA LEU A 168 -14.38 0.08 -5.84
C LEU A 168 -14.22 0.79 -7.19
N VAL A 169 -13.83 0.09 -8.24
CA VAL A 169 -13.73 0.65 -9.60
C VAL A 169 -15.09 1.13 -10.09
N ARG A 170 -16.17 0.33 -9.92
CA ARG A 170 -17.53 0.75 -10.29
C ARG A 170 -17.96 1.99 -9.52
N SER A 171 -17.61 2.10 -8.25
CA SER A 171 -17.87 3.29 -7.44
C SER A 171 -17.06 4.49 -7.93
N ALA A 172 -15.76 4.31 -8.17
CA ALA A 172 -14.85 5.34 -8.66
C ALA A 172 -15.35 5.98 -9.96
N LEU A 173 -15.85 5.17 -10.90
CA LEU A 173 -16.43 5.66 -12.16
C LEU A 173 -17.65 6.58 -11.97
N ARG A 174 -18.30 6.54 -10.81
CA ARG A 174 -19.44 7.41 -10.45
C ARG A 174 -19.04 8.65 -9.64
N MET A 175 -17.79 8.74 -9.22
CA MET A 175 -17.26 9.86 -8.43
C MET A 175 -16.90 11.06 -9.30
N ARG A 176 -17.75 11.37 -10.27
CA ARG A 176 -17.67 12.47 -11.23
C ARG A 176 -16.42 12.42 -12.10
N PRO A 177 -16.43 11.67 -13.19
CA PRO A 177 -15.43 11.80 -14.22
C PRO A 177 -15.64 13.15 -14.92
N ASN A 178 -14.78 14.13 -14.66
CA ASN A 178 -14.58 15.17 -15.66
C ASN A 178 -13.71 14.52 -16.76
N PRO A 179 -14.19 14.41 -18.00
CA PRO A 179 -13.49 13.64 -19.03
C PRO A 179 -12.09 14.17 -19.36
N HIS A 180 -11.73 15.36 -18.88
CA HIS A 180 -10.43 15.97 -19.12
C HIS A 180 -9.50 16.04 -17.89
N HIS A 181 -9.98 15.71 -16.66
CA HIS A 181 -9.24 15.90 -15.41
C HIS A 181 -9.47 14.77 -14.39
N TYR A 182 -9.42 13.52 -14.87
CA TYR A 182 -9.74 12.37 -14.03
C TYR A 182 -8.79 11.21 -14.27
N LYS A 183 -8.16 10.73 -13.22
CA LYS A 183 -7.28 9.55 -13.29
C LYS A 183 -7.66 8.53 -12.21
N ILE A 184 -7.84 7.29 -12.61
CA ILE A 184 -7.94 6.15 -11.70
C ILE A 184 -6.60 5.43 -11.76
N VAL A 185 -5.96 5.33 -10.60
CA VAL A 185 -4.74 4.55 -10.42
C VAL A 185 -5.14 3.27 -9.68
N MET A 186 -5.03 2.14 -10.34
CA MET A 186 -5.31 0.84 -9.74
C MET A 186 -4.01 0.13 -9.42
N PHE A 187 -3.92 -0.41 -8.22
CA PHE A 187 -2.81 -1.23 -7.78
C PHE A 187 -3.33 -2.58 -7.29
N ARG A 188 -2.82 -3.64 -7.91
CA ARG A 188 -3.06 -5.02 -7.48
C ARG A 188 -1.69 -5.73 -7.38
N VAL A 189 -1.41 -6.29 -6.21
CA VAL A 189 -0.22 -7.13 -5.95
C VAL A 189 -0.43 -8.51 -6.55
#